data_3b8ac5f850b1e6d928373c622db15cf2
#
_entry.id   3b8ac5f850b1e6d928373c622db15cf2
#
_cell.length_a   1.000
_cell.length_b   1.000
_cell.length_c   1.000
_cell.angle_alpha   90.00
_cell.angle_beta   90.00
_cell.angle_gamma   90.00
#
_symmetry.space_group_name_H-M   'P 1'
#
loop_
_entity.id
_entity.type
_entity.pdbx_description
1 polymer ?
#
loop_
_entity_poly.entity_id
_entity_poly.type
_entity_poly.pdbx_seq_one_letter_code
_entity_poly.pdbx_strand_id
1 'polypeptide(L)'
;MFYNDLVKLRLSRFTGDPSHEYASLIGERRQLRIRHSHDYFELFLVNRGTAQHLVNGSVQRLKTGSVVFIRPDDSHSYDDMSEDFEIINVLIPSETVRALFDYLGEGFEPDRLLSCPLPPAAQAAQREHEAIVKELEQLILSRRIRRASSDSVFRITLLHIIVTCFPILPDKVKSEIPVWLRWLTLEMMKKEYFTEGLPAMARLVGKSEEHISRSCRKYLRKSPTELINDFRLEHAARSIASTNDKIVDISSDAGFESLSHFYHLFKKAYGISPLGFRRAAKDRPADELLFGALPMESRIPKGQAL
;
A
#
# COMPACT_ATOMS: atom_id res chain seq x y z
N MET A 1 -43.14 -5.32 -20.31
CA MET A 1 -43.54 -5.03 -18.93
C MET A 1 -42.28 -5.22 -18.05
N PHE A 2 -41.54 -4.14 -17.83
CA PHE A 2 -40.25 -4.23 -17.12
C PHE A 2 -40.55 -4.20 -15.61
N TYR A 3 -40.17 -5.21 -14.89
CA TYR A 3 -40.19 -5.22 -13.44
C TYR A 3 -39.28 -4.09 -12.92
N ASN A 4 -39.92 -3.04 -12.43
CA ASN A 4 -39.25 -1.84 -11.91
C ASN A 4 -39.01 -1.92 -10.40
N ASP A 5 -39.14 -3.12 -9.82
CA ASP A 5 -38.99 -3.30 -8.40
C ASP A 5 -37.49 -3.49 -8.06
N LEU A 6 -36.95 -2.53 -7.31
CA LEU A 6 -35.61 -2.62 -6.73
C LEU A 6 -35.58 -3.75 -5.70
N VAL A 7 -34.81 -4.79 -5.96
CA VAL A 7 -34.62 -5.90 -5.03
C VAL A 7 -33.53 -5.54 -4.02
N LYS A 8 -33.86 -5.51 -2.72
CA LYS A 8 -32.85 -5.35 -1.67
C LYS A 8 -32.35 -6.71 -1.19
N LEU A 9 -31.07 -7.00 -1.43
CA LEU A 9 -30.40 -8.23 -1.00
C LEU A 9 -29.81 -8.08 0.40
N ARG A 10 -29.80 -9.17 1.17
CA ARG A 10 -29.15 -9.22 2.49
C ARG A 10 -28.04 -10.25 2.51
N LEU A 11 -26.92 -9.92 3.15
CA LEU A 11 -25.75 -10.81 3.22
C LEU A 11 -26.11 -12.17 3.84
N SER A 12 -26.94 -12.18 4.88
CA SER A 12 -27.42 -13.40 5.54
C SER A 12 -28.08 -14.43 4.61
N ARG A 13 -28.61 -13.97 3.46
CA ARG A 13 -29.22 -14.84 2.44
C ARG A 13 -28.18 -15.72 1.73
N PHE A 14 -26.93 -15.28 1.65
CA PHE A 14 -25.85 -15.99 0.97
C PHE A 14 -24.98 -16.81 1.92
N THR A 15 -24.84 -16.34 3.15
CA THR A 15 -23.90 -16.90 4.13
C THR A 15 -24.59 -17.62 5.29
N GLY A 16 -25.89 -17.40 5.47
CA GLY A 16 -26.64 -17.83 6.66
C GLY A 16 -26.37 -16.97 7.90
N ASP A 17 -25.27 -16.21 7.92
CA ASP A 17 -24.84 -15.32 8.99
C ASP A 17 -24.31 -14.01 8.38
N PRO A 18 -24.82 -12.83 8.79
CA PRO A 18 -24.41 -11.54 8.22
C PRO A 18 -22.98 -11.12 8.58
N SER A 19 -22.30 -11.83 9.47
CA SER A 19 -20.91 -11.58 9.86
C SER A 19 -19.88 -12.30 8.97
N HIS A 20 -20.33 -13.19 8.08
CA HIS A 20 -19.44 -13.96 7.22
C HIS A 20 -19.32 -13.36 5.82
N GLU A 21 -18.11 -13.29 5.34
CA GLU A 21 -17.78 -12.89 3.97
C GLU A 21 -18.15 -14.00 2.97
N TYR A 22 -18.34 -13.62 1.70
CA TYR A 22 -18.67 -14.57 0.63
C TYR A 22 -17.96 -14.20 -0.67
N ALA A 23 -17.45 -15.19 -1.40
CA ALA A 23 -16.91 -15.00 -2.73
C ALA A 23 -17.48 -16.03 -3.70
N SER A 24 -17.81 -15.60 -4.92
CA SER A 24 -18.38 -16.45 -5.95
C SER A 24 -18.00 -15.99 -7.35
N LEU A 25 -17.98 -16.93 -8.28
CA LEU A 25 -17.88 -16.67 -9.71
C LEU A 25 -19.31 -16.58 -10.29
N ILE A 26 -19.63 -15.52 -10.98
CA ILE A 26 -20.93 -15.29 -11.59
C ILE A 26 -20.78 -15.08 -13.09
N GLY A 27 -21.29 -16.02 -13.89
CA GLY A 27 -21.36 -15.93 -15.35
C GLY A 27 -22.80 -15.93 -15.90
N GLU A 28 -23.82 -16.11 -15.02
CA GLU A 28 -25.22 -16.11 -15.43
C GLU A 28 -25.74 -14.71 -15.70
N ARG A 29 -25.78 -14.31 -16.96
CA ARG A 29 -26.25 -12.99 -17.42
C ARG A 29 -27.65 -12.63 -16.90
N ARG A 30 -28.56 -13.62 -16.76
CA ARG A 30 -29.92 -13.36 -16.28
C ARG A 30 -29.96 -12.81 -14.87
N GLN A 31 -29.08 -13.31 -14.00
CA GLN A 31 -28.98 -12.83 -12.61
C GLN A 31 -28.41 -11.41 -12.57
N LEU A 32 -27.39 -11.12 -13.38
CA LEU A 32 -26.71 -9.83 -13.43
C LEU A 32 -27.61 -8.68 -13.97
N ARG A 33 -28.63 -8.99 -14.78
CA ARG A 33 -29.59 -7.99 -15.30
C ARG A 33 -30.58 -7.48 -14.25
N ILE A 34 -30.75 -8.18 -13.15
CA ILE A 34 -31.72 -7.79 -12.11
C ILE A 34 -31.17 -6.58 -11.36
N ARG A 35 -31.90 -5.46 -11.41
CA ARG A 35 -31.55 -4.29 -10.63
C ARG A 35 -31.76 -4.53 -9.15
N HIS A 36 -30.70 -4.35 -8.37
CA HIS A 36 -30.72 -4.60 -6.93
C HIS A 36 -29.84 -3.62 -6.16
N SER A 37 -30.05 -3.58 -4.84
CA SER A 37 -29.16 -3.00 -3.86
C SER A 37 -28.96 -4.00 -2.72
N HIS A 38 -28.06 -3.73 -1.81
CA HIS A 38 -27.72 -4.66 -0.71
C HIS A 38 -27.32 -3.90 0.56
N ASP A 39 -27.25 -4.62 1.68
CA ASP A 39 -26.91 -4.09 3.02
C ASP A 39 -25.42 -4.33 3.39
N TYR A 40 -24.61 -4.79 2.46
CA TYR A 40 -23.20 -5.12 2.61
C TYR A 40 -22.36 -4.37 1.59
N PHE A 41 -21.05 -4.38 1.74
CA PHE A 41 -20.13 -3.96 0.69
C PHE A 41 -19.90 -5.10 -0.31
N GLU A 42 -19.76 -4.73 -1.56
CA GLU A 42 -19.44 -5.67 -2.62
C GLU A 42 -18.20 -5.19 -3.37
N LEU A 43 -17.28 -6.10 -3.63
CA LEU A 43 -16.17 -5.86 -4.53
C LEU A 43 -16.27 -6.89 -5.65
N PHE A 44 -16.31 -6.44 -6.89
CA PHE A 44 -16.24 -7.38 -8.01
C PHE A 44 -15.08 -7.07 -8.94
N LEU A 45 -14.54 -8.15 -9.50
CA LEU A 45 -13.53 -8.13 -10.55
C LEU A 45 -14.13 -8.70 -11.83
N VAL A 46 -14.01 -7.99 -12.95
CA VAL A 46 -14.34 -8.55 -14.27
C VAL A 46 -13.24 -9.54 -14.67
N ASN A 47 -13.56 -10.83 -14.61
CA ASN A 47 -12.64 -11.91 -14.97
C ASN A 47 -12.46 -11.98 -16.49
N ARG A 48 -13.57 -11.89 -17.24
CA ARG A 48 -13.56 -11.91 -18.71
C ARG A 48 -14.67 -11.02 -19.27
N GLY A 49 -14.48 -10.58 -20.52
CA GLY A 49 -15.48 -9.90 -21.30
C GLY A 49 -15.66 -8.42 -20.97
N THR A 50 -16.79 -7.88 -21.43
CA THR A 50 -17.18 -6.47 -21.30
C THR A 50 -18.64 -6.36 -20.92
N ALA A 51 -19.02 -5.24 -20.23
CA ALA A 51 -20.41 -4.92 -19.92
C ALA A 51 -20.61 -3.43 -19.69
N GLN A 52 -21.86 -3.00 -19.68
CA GLN A 52 -22.27 -1.74 -19.09
C GLN A 52 -22.80 -1.98 -17.67
N HIS A 53 -22.20 -1.35 -16.68
CA HIS A 53 -22.66 -1.36 -15.30
C HIS A 53 -23.55 -0.14 -15.07
N LEU A 54 -24.84 -0.40 -14.92
CA LEU A 54 -25.84 0.61 -14.63
C LEU A 54 -25.90 0.79 -13.13
N VAL A 55 -25.44 1.92 -12.60
CA VAL A 55 -25.35 2.16 -11.17
C VAL A 55 -25.75 3.58 -10.81
N ASN A 56 -26.67 3.72 -9.84
CA ASN A 56 -27.18 5.01 -9.35
C ASN A 56 -27.64 5.96 -10.47
N GLY A 57 -28.24 5.42 -11.54
CA GLY A 57 -28.71 6.19 -12.69
C GLY A 57 -27.61 6.59 -13.70
N SER A 58 -26.40 6.11 -13.53
CA SER A 58 -25.26 6.34 -14.42
C SER A 58 -24.74 5.04 -15.02
N VAL A 59 -23.84 5.15 -15.99
CA VAL A 59 -23.25 4.01 -16.69
C VAL A 59 -21.74 4.01 -16.50
N GLN A 60 -21.20 2.92 -15.99
CA GLN A 60 -19.76 2.63 -15.97
C GLN A 60 -19.46 1.54 -17.01
N ARG A 61 -18.48 1.75 -17.89
CA ARG A 61 -18.05 0.74 -18.86
C ARG A 61 -17.05 -0.19 -18.22
N LEU A 62 -17.32 -1.48 -18.26
CA LEU A 62 -16.51 -2.54 -17.70
C LEU A 62 -15.82 -3.34 -18.81
N LYS A 63 -14.60 -3.81 -18.50
CA LYS A 63 -13.84 -4.75 -19.31
C LYS A 63 -13.00 -5.65 -18.41
N THR A 64 -12.44 -6.71 -18.96
CA THR A 64 -11.51 -7.60 -18.24
C THR A 64 -10.49 -6.78 -17.43
N GLY A 65 -10.36 -7.12 -16.14
CA GLY A 65 -9.50 -6.41 -15.18
C GLY A 65 -10.14 -5.18 -14.52
N SER A 66 -11.39 -4.83 -14.86
CA SER A 66 -12.11 -3.79 -14.11
C SER A 66 -12.45 -4.30 -12.71
N VAL A 67 -12.12 -3.52 -11.69
CA VAL A 67 -12.44 -3.76 -10.27
C VAL A 67 -13.32 -2.65 -9.78
N VAL A 68 -14.45 -2.98 -9.16
CA VAL A 68 -15.41 -1.98 -8.66
C VAL A 68 -15.75 -2.28 -7.21
N PHE A 69 -15.79 -1.22 -6.38
CA PHE A 69 -16.15 -1.29 -4.98
C PHE A 69 -17.53 -0.69 -4.76
N ILE A 70 -18.56 -1.54 -4.57
CA ILE A 70 -19.96 -1.16 -4.40
C ILE A 70 -20.23 -1.00 -2.89
N ARG A 71 -20.91 0.08 -2.54
CA ARG A 71 -21.27 0.40 -1.16
C ARG A 71 -22.68 -0.11 -0.83
N PRO A 72 -23.01 -0.29 0.43
CA PRO A 72 -24.39 -0.50 0.84
C PRO A 72 -25.31 0.56 0.23
N ASP A 73 -26.50 0.11 -0.22
CA ASP A 73 -27.55 0.92 -0.85
C ASP A 73 -27.22 1.47 -2.25
N ASP A 74 -26.04 1.30 -2.82
CA ASP A 74 -25.82 1.52 -4.25
C ASP A 74 -26.75 0.58 -5.05
N SER A 75 -27.53 1.16 -5.97
CA SER A 75 -28.46 0.39 -6.80
C SER A 75 -27.86 0.11 -8.16
N HIS A 76 -27.67 -1.16 -8.51
CA HIS A 76 -26.93 -1.52 -9.72
C HIS A 76 -27.50 -2.73 -10.46
N SER A 77 -27.09 -2.87 -11.72
CA SER A 77 -27.35 -4.00 -12.63
C SER A 77 -26.35 -3.94 -13.79
N TYR A 78 -26.37 -4.97 -14.64
CA TYR A 78 -25.49 -5.03 -15.82
C TYR A 78 -26.28 -5.14 -17.09
N ASP A 79 -25.82 -4.49 -18.16
CA ASP A 79 -26.39 -4.59 -19.51
C ASP A 79 -25.27 -4.64 -20.56
N ASP A 80 -25.64 -4.85 -21.83
CA ASP A 80 -24.71 -4.91 -22.96
C ASP A 80 -23.47 -5.80 -22.68
N MET A 81 -23.74 -6.98 -22.09
CA MET A 81 -22.72 -7.95 -21.70
C MET A 81 -22.23 -8.77 -22.90
N SER A 82 -20.91 -8.86 -23.10
CA SER A 82 -20.31 -9.78 -24.07
C SER A 82 -20.64 -11.24 -23.76
N GLU A 83 -20.43 -12.14 -24.73
CA GLU A 83 -20.79 -13.55 -24.55
C GLU A 83 -20.02 -14.25 -23.44
N ASP A 84 -18.81 -13.89 -23.25
CA ASP A 84 -17.87 -14.40 -22.26
C ASP A 84 -17.85 -13.60 -20.95
N PHE A 85 -18.78 -12.63 -20.76
CA PHE A 85 -18.78 -11.78 -19.57
C PHE A 85 -18.94 -12.59 -18.29
N GLU A 86 -17.98 -12.44 -17.41
CA GLU A 86 -17.89 -13.15 -16.13
C GLU A 86 -17.24 -12.25 -15.07
N ILE A 87 -17.81 -12.25 -13.88
CA ILE A 87 -17.28 -11.52 -12.72
C ILE A 87 -16.97 -12.49 -11.57
N ILE A 88 -15.97 -12.16 -10.80
CA ILE A 88 -15.75 -12.73 -9.47
C ILE A 88 -16.26 -11.69 -8.47
N ASN A 89 -17.26 -12.10 -7.70
CA ASN A 89 -17.97 -11.25 -6.77
C ASN A 89 -17.58 -11.59 -5.34
N VAL A 90 -17.31 -10.56 -4.52
CA VAL A 90 -16.89 -10.67 -3.12
C VAL A 90 -17.84 -9.83 -2.27
N LEU A 91 -18.62 -10.48 -1.41
CA LEU A 91 -19.57 -9.84 -0.50
C LEU A 91 -18.91 -9.68 0.87
N ILE A 92 -18.94 -8.47 1.42
CA ILE A 92 -18.12 -8.10 2.58
C ILE A 92 -19.00 -7.43 3.63
N PRO A 93 -19.04 -7.97 4.87
CA PRO A 93 -19.73 -7.32 5.98
C PRO A 93 -19.20 -5.90 6.22
N SER A 94 -20.08 -4.99 6.62
CA SER A 94 -19.68 -3.61 6.92
C SER A 94 -18.64 -3.52 8.04
N GLU A 95 -18.67 -4.44 8.98
CA GLU A 95 -17.69 -4.51 10.08
C GLU A 95 -16.30 -4.89 9.57
N THR A 96 -16.20 -5.85 8.63
CA THR A 96 -14.93 -6.23 8.01
C THR A 96 -14.29 -5.05 7.28
N VAL A 97 -15.09 -4.28 6.52
CA VAL A 97 -14.57 -3.10 5.80
C VAL A 97 -14.10 -2.02 6.78
N ARG A 98 -14.84 -1.74 7.86
CA ARG A 98 -14.43 -0.77 8.88
C ARG A 98 -13.13 -1.20 9.56
N ALA A 99 -13.05 -2.45 10.02
CA ALA A 99 -11.85 -2.97 10.66
C ALA A 99 -10.62 -2.91 9.73
N LEU A 100 -10.82 -3.15 8.42
CA LEU A 100 -9.77 -3.03 7.43
C LEU A 100 -9.30 -1.58 7.26
N PHE A 101 -10.22 -0.62 7.18
CA PHE A 101 -9.90 0.79 7.06
C PHE A 101 -9.20 1.32 8.32
N ASP A 102 -9.65 0.90 9.50
CA ASP A 102 -8.99 1.22 10.77
C ASP A 102 -7.56 0.66 10.83
N TYR A 103 -7.35 -0.56 10.33
CA TYR A 103 -6.02 -1.18 10.26
C TYR A 103 -5.08 -0.44 9.30
N LEU A 104 -5.59 0.10 8.20
CA LEU A 104 -4.78 0.88 7.24
C LEU A 104 -4.32 2.23 7.84
N GLY A 105 -5.00 2.75 8.85
CA GLY A 105 -4.56 3.86 9.68
C GLY A 105 -4.34 5.19 8.93
N GLU A 106 -3.48 6.03 9.52
CA GLU A 106 -3.12 7.33 8.94
C GLU A 106 -2.50 7.19 7.55
N GLY A 107 -3.02 7.91 6.56
CA GLY A 107 -2.57 7.85 5.15
C GLY A 107 -3.51 7.08 4.23
N PHE A 108 -4.48 6.34 4.79
CA PHE A 108 -5.62 5.81 4.06
C PHE A 108 -6.83 6.76 4.25
N GLU A 109 -7.45 7.19 3.16
CA GLU A 109 -8.60 8.11 3.18
C GLU A 109 -9.88 7.35 2.77
N PRO A 110 -10.61 6.70 3.72
CA PRO A 110 -11.82 5.92 3.43
C PRO A 110 -12.86 6.69 2.64
N ASP A 111 -12.98 8.00 2.89
CA ASP A 111 -13.96 8.87 2.23
C ASP A 111 -13.81 8.91 0.71
N ARG A 112 -12.63 8.66 0.18
CA ARG A 112 -12.41 8.54 -1.26
C ARG A 112 -13.12 7.33 -1.87
N LEU A 113 -13.36 6.28 -1.08
CA LEU A 113 -14.17 5.12 -1.50
C LEU A 113 -15.64 5.28 -1.13
N LEU A 114 -15.92 5.90 0.02
CA LEU A 114 -17.27 5.93 0.59
C LEU A 114 -18.10 7.11 0.09
N SER A 115 -17.48 8.28 -0.16
CA SER A 115 -18.20 9.53 -0.46
C SER A 115 -18.22 9.91 -1.94
N CYS A 116 -17.72 9.06 -2.84
CA CYS A 116 -17.80 9.29 -4.29
C CYS A 116 -19.25 9.22 -4.78
N PRO A 117 -19.66 10.05 -5.76
CA PRO A 117 -21.00 9.97 -6.36
C PRO A 117 -21.32 8.61 -6.98
N LEU A 118 -20.33 7.98 -7.60
CA LEU A 118 -20.41 6.63 -8.16
C LEU A 118 -19.47 5.68 -7.41
N PRO A 119 -19.80 4.38 -7.39
CA PRO A 119 -18.88 3.36 -6.88
C PRO A 119 -17.50 3.50 -7.50
N PRO A 120 -16.43 3.55 -6.69
CA PRO A 120 -15.07 3.60 -7.19
C PRO A 120 -14.77 2.43 -8.11
N ALA A 121 -14.17 2.72 -9.26
CA ALA A 121 -13.76 1.73 -10.23
C ALA A 121 -12.28 1.92 -10.57
N ALA A 122 -11.56 0.82 -10.67
CA ALA A 122 -10.15 0.78 -11.05
C ALA A 122 -9.94 -0.22 -12.20
N GLN A 123 -8.81 -0.09 -12.87
CA GLN A 123 -8.38 -1.03 -13.90
C GLN A 123 -7.07 -1.68 -13.46
N ALA A 124 -7.10 -2.94 -13.10
CA ALA A 124 -5.92 -3.72 -12.81
C ALA A 124 -5.09 -3.93 -14.08
N ALA A 125 -3.77 -3.81 -13.99
CA ALA A 125 -2.89 -4.23 -15.07
C ALA A 125 -2.94 -5.76 -15.22
N GLN A 126 -2.58 -6.29 -16.40
CA GLN A 126 -2.73 -7.72 -16.71
C GLN A 126 -2.11 -8.64 -15.63
N ARG A 127 -0.89 -8.34 -15.18
CA ARG A 127 -0.19 -9.13 -14.16
C ARG A 127 -0.92 -9.11 -12.80
N GLU A 128 -1.45 -7.96 -12.43
CA GLU A 128 -2.21 -7.77 -11.18
C GLU A 128 -3.55 -8.50 -11.27
N HIS A 129 -4.23 -8.40 -12.42
CA HIS A 129 -5.48 -9.12 -12.68
C HIS A 129 -5.30 -10.64 -12.52
N GLU A 130 -4.29 -11.23 -13.17
CA GLU A 130 -3.99 -12.67 -13.09
C GLU A 130 -3.69 -13.10 -11.64
N ALA A 131 -2.95 -12.28 -10.87
CA ALA A 131 -2.65 -12.57 -9.48
C ALA A 131 -3.91 -12.54 -8.60
N ILE A 132 -4.75 -11.51 -8.75
CA ILE A 132 -5.99 -11.34 -7.99
C ILE A 132 -6.98 -12.46 -8.32
N VAL A 133 -7.14 -12.81 -9.59
CA VAL A 133 -8.01 -13.93 -10.02
C VAL A 133 -7.59 -15.20 -9.32
N LYS A 134 -6.31 -15.55 -9.35
CA LYS A 134 -5.77 -16.75 -8.70
C LYS A 134 -6.04 -16.78 -7.19
N GLU A 135 -5.87 -15.65 -6.49
CA GLU A 135 -6.16 -15.55 -5.06
C GLU A 135 -7.65 -15.75 -4.78
N LEU A 136 -8.52 -15.11 -5.55
CA LEU A 136 -9.97 -15.24 -5.39
C LEU A 136 -10.47 -16.66 -5.72
N GLU A 137 -9.94 -17.31 -6.75
CA GLU A 137 -10.24 -18.71 -7.06
C GLU A 137 -9.83 -19.65 -5.93
N GLN A 138 -8.63 -19.45 -5.36
CA GLN A 138 -8.18 -20.21 -4.18
C GLN A 138 -9.11 -20.02 -2.98
N LEU A 139 -9.60 -18.80 -2.79
CA LEU A 139 -10.56 -18.46 -1.75
C LEU A 139 -11.90 -19.21 -1.94
N ILE A 140 -12.45 -19.19 -3.15
CA ILE A 140 -13.68 -19.91 -3.51
C ILE A 140 -13.52 -21.41 -3.28
N LEU A 141 -12.39 -21.98 -3.70
CA LEU A 141 -12.10 -23.39 -3.52
C LEU A 141 -11.92 -23.80 -2.06
N SER A 142 -11.18 -23.00 -1.26
CA SER A 142 -10.92 -23.30 0.14
C SER A 142 -12.21 -23.33 0.98
N ARG A 143 -13.16 -22.47 0.67
CA ARG A 143 -14.49 -22.47 1.32
C ARG A 143 -15.31 -23.72 0.97
N ARG A 144 -15.27 -24.18 -0.27
CA ARG A 144 -15.95 -25.43 -0.66
C ARG A 144 -15.41 -26.66 0.07
N ILE A 145 -14.13 -26.64 0.44
CA ILE A 145 -13.44 -27.76 1.12
C ILE A 145 -13.52 -27.64 2.67
N ARG A 146 -14.24 -26.65 3.22
CA ARG A 146 -14.42 -26.41 4.67
C ARG A 146 -13.09 -26.35 5.46
N ARG A 147 -12.11 -25.58 5.02
CA ARG A 147 -10.90 -25.33 5.79
C ARG A 147 -11.11 -24.12 6.72
N ALA A 148 -10.86 -24.33 8.02
CA ALA A 148 -11.03 -23.33 9.08
C ALA A 148 -10.16 -22.05 8.95
N SER A 149 -9.24 -21.97 8.00
CA SER A 149 -8.34 -20.83 7.79
C SER A 149 -8.84 -19.81 6.76
N SER A 150 -10.10 -19.88 6.33
CA SER A 150 -10.62 -19.07 5.22
C SER A 150 -10.72 -17.57 5.52
N ASP A 151 -11.02 -17.18 6.77
CA ASP A 151 -11.30 -15.79 7.11
C ASP A 151 -10.04 -14.90 7.08
N SER A 152 -8.90 -15.40 7.57
CA SER A 152 -7.63 -14.66 7.50
C SER A 152 -7.16 -14.51 6.07
N VAL A 153 -7.26 -15.57 5.26
CA VAL A 153 -6.89 -15.53 3.83
C VAL A 153 -7.80 -14.55 3.07
N PHE A 154 -9.11 -14.57 3.38
CA PHE A 154 -10.05 -13.62 2.80
C PHE A 154 -9.66 -12.17 3.09
N ARG A 155 -9.38 -11.85 4.35
CA ARG A 155 -9.00 -10.48 4.76
C ARG A 155 -7.68 -10.03 4.13
N ILE A 156 -6.70 -10.92 4.00
CA ILE A 156 -5.43 -10.65 3.32
C ILE A 156 -5.68 -10.36 1.83
N THR A 157 -6.47 -11.19 1.15
CA THR A 157 -6.81 -10.99 -0.27
C THR A 157 -7.57 -9.68 -0.48
N LEU A 158 -8.54 -9.38 0.38
CA LEU A 158 -9.29 -8.13 0.33
C LEU A 158 -8.39 -6.91 0.52
N LEU A 159 -7.50 -6.94 1.52
CA LEU A 159 -6.51 -5.90 1.75
C LEU A 159 -5.61 -5.71 0.53
N HIS A 160 -5.11 -6.78 -0.04
CA HIS A 160 -4.28 -6.76 -1.24
C HIS A 160 -5.01 -6.08 -2.41
N ILE A 161 -6.26 -6.46 -2.68
CA ILE A 161 -7.05 -5.86 -3.77
C ILE A 161 -7.29 -4.37 -3.52
N ILE A 162 -7.68 -3.97 -2.31
CA ILE A 162 -7.95 -2.57 -1.98
C ILE A 162 -6.70 -1.72 -2.16
N VAL A 163 -5.57 -2.14 -1.62
CA VAL A 163 -4.31 -1.38 -1.69
C VAL A 163 -3.75 -1.33 -3.11
N THR A 164 -3.95 -2.39 -3.90
CA THR A 164 -3.44 -2.48 -5.28
C THR A 164 -4.32 -1.70 -6.25
N CYS A 165 -5.63 -1.89 -6.18
CA CYS A 165 -6.56 -1.33 -7.17
C CYS A 165 -7.05 0.07 -6.81
N PHE A 166 -7.10 0.40 -5.51
CA PHE A 166 -7.52 1.70 -5.02
C PHE A 166 -6.40 2.36 -4.19
N PRO A 167 -5.23 2.65 -4.79
CA PRO A 167 -4.13 3.25 -4.05
C PRO A 167 -4.52 4.65 -3.61
N ILE A 168 -4.89 4.77 -2.35
CA ILE A 168 -5.26 6.03 -1.71
C ILE A 168 -3.99 6.65 -1.15
N LEU A 169 -3.08 6.99 -2.04
CA LEU A 169 -2.02 7.90 -1.72
C LEU A 169 -2.56 9.32 -1.90
N PRO A 170 -2.34 10.23 -0.93
CA PRO A 170 -2.68 11.64 -1.11
C PRO A 170 -2.13 12.13 -2.44
N ASP A 171 -2.91 12.93 -3.19
CA ASP A 171 -2.48 13.46 -4.50
C ASP A 171 -1.13 14.21 -4.47
N LYS A 172 -0.64 14.56 -3.28
CA LYS A 172 0.68 15.13 -3.04
C LYS A 172 1.84 14.13 -3.19
N VAL A 173 1.60 12.83 -3.24
CA VAL A 173 2.65 11.80 -3.42
C VAL A 173 2.83 11.36 -4.88
N LYS A 174 2.08 11.94 -5.81
CA LYS A 174 2.31 11.78 -7.27
C LYS A 174 3.52 12.56 -7.80
N SER A 175 4.50 12.92 -6.99
CA SER A 175 5.82 13.11 -7.55
C SER A 175 6.41 11.71 -7.76
N GLU A 176 6.13 11.12 -8.89
CA GLU A 176 6.72 9.83 -9.28
C GLU A 176 8.24 9.97 -9.20
N ILE A 177 8.80 9.52 -8.08
CA ILE A 177 10.26 9.45 -7.96
C ILE A 177 10.75 8.65 -9.16
N PRO A 178 11.59 9.21 -10.02
CA PRO A 178 12.07 8.51 -11.21
C PRO A 178 12.61 7.13 -10.85
N VAL A 179 12.30 6.13 -11.64
CA VAL A 179 12.69 4.72 -11.39
C VAL A 179 14.18 4.60 -11.07
N TRP A 180 15.02 5.33 -11.83
CA TRP A 180 16.48 5.35 -11.61
C TRP A 180 16.86 5.92 -10.24
N LEU A 181 16.13 6.95 -9.74
CA LEU A 181 16.42 7.57 -8.44
C LEU A 181 15.94 6.67 -7.28
N ARG A 182 14.80 6.00 -7.44
CA ARG A 182 14.34 4.99 -6.50
C ARG A 182 15.33 3.84 -6.39
N TRP A 183 15.77 3.32 -7.53
CA TRP A 183 16.78 2.26 -7.60
C TRP A 183 18.10 2.72 -6.96
N LEU A 184 18.57 3.92 -7.31
CA LEU A 184 19.79 4.50 -6.74
C LEU A 184 19.70 4.59 -5.20
N THR A 185 18.57 5.07 -4.67
CA THR A 185 18.36 5.19 -3.22
C THR A 185 18.48 3.82 -2.52
N LEU A 186 17.92 2.77 -3.11
CA LEU A 186 18.04 1.40 -2.59
C LEU A 186 19.48 0.88 -2.66
N GLU A 187 20.17 1.11 -3.78
CA GLU A 187 21.59 0.69 -3.90
C GLU A 187 22.48 1.42 -2.89
N MET A 188 22.24 2.72 -2.69
CA MET A 188 23.01 3.51 -1.71
C MET A 188 22.85 3.09 -0.26
N MET A 189 21.91 2.19 0.08
CA MET A 189 21.83 1.58 1.41
C MET A 189 22.94 0.56 1.67
N LYS A 190 23.66 0.10 0.63
CA LYS A 190 24.76 -0.83 0.74
C LYS A 190 26.04 -0.11 1.18
N LYS A 191 26.77 -0.73 2.12
CA LYS A 191 27.96 -0.15 2.76
C LYS A 191 28.99 0.36 1.74
N GLU A 192 29.29 -0.45 0.73
CA GLU A 192 30.25 -0.13 -0.33
C GLU A 192 29.93 1.18 -1.05
N TYR A 193 28.65 1.54 -1.20
CA TYR A 193 28.24 2.74 -1.92
C TYR A 193 28.08 3.96 -1.02
N PHE A 194 27.50 3.84 0.16
CA PHE A 194 27.38 5.01 1.03
C PHE A 194 28.73 5.45 1.62
N THR A 195 29.71 4.54 1.79
CA THR A 195 31.07 4.92 2.21
C THR A 195 31.78 5.72 1.12
N GLU A 196 31.69 5.31 -0.14
CA GLU A 196 32.24 6.05 -1.29
C GLU A 196 31.51 7.40 -1.52
N GLY A 197 30.18 7.43 -1.28
CA GLY A 197 29.38 8.64 -1.28
C GLY A 197 28.92 9.10 -2.67
N LEU A 198 29.01 10.41 -2.96
CA LEU A 198 28.50 11.01 -4.19
C LEU A 198 29.16 10.45 -5.47
N PRO A 199 30.46 10.12 -5.51
CA PRO A 199 31.05 9.43 -6.65
C PRO A 199 30.37 8.10 -6.98
N ALA A 200 29.99 7.29 -5.97
CA ALA A 200 29.25 6.07 -6.19
C ALA A 200 27.88 6.34 -6.84
N MET A 201 27.17 7.37 -6.38
CA MET A 201 25.89 7.76 -6.99
C MET A 201 26.06 8.06 -8.47
N ALA A 202 27.03 8.87 -8.83
CA ALA A 202 27.30 9.28 -10.23
C ALA A 202 27.65 8.07 -11.10
N ARG A 203 28.51 7.19 -10.61
CA ARG A 203 28.93 5.96 -11.29
C ARG A 203 27.78 5.00 -11.52
N LEU A 204 26.95 4.77 -10.51
CA LEU A 204 25.85 3.81 -10.56
C LEU A 204 24.78 4.19 -11.60
N VAL A 205 24.47 5.46 -11.76
CA VAL A 205 23.39 5.90 -12.67
C VAL A 205 23.87 6.57 -13.95
N GLY A 206 25.18 6.77 -14.11
CA GLY A 206 25.74 7.44 -15.29
C GLY A 206 25.24 8.88 -15.49
N LYS A 207 24.97 9.60 -14.39
CA LYS A 207 24.46 10.98 -14.42
C LYS A 207 25.42 11.92 -13.70
N SER A 208 25.40 13.20 -14.12
CA SER A 208 26.21 14.22 -13.45
C SER A 208 25.74 14.44 -12.00
N GLU A 209 26.67 14.80 -11.12
CA GLU A 209 26.38 15.15 -9.73
C GLU A 209 25.34 16.26 -9.61
N GLU A 210 25.35 17.22 -10.54
CA GLU A 210 24.38 18.30 -10.59
C GLU A 210 22.96 17.78 -10.89
N HIS A 211 22.83 16.83 -11.83
CA HIS A 211 21.55 16.20 -12.14
C HIS A 211 21.03 15.39 -10.95
N ILE A 212 21.89 14.64 -10.28
CA ILE A 212 21.55 13.88 -9.07
C ILE A 212 21.12 14.84 -7.96
N SER A 213 21.87 15.91 -7.73
CA SER A 213 21.56 16.91 -6.69
C SER A 213 20.20 17.57 -6.92
N ARG A 214 19.90 17.98 -8.14
CA ARG A 214 18.60 18.55 -8.53
C ARG A 214 17.48 17.56 -8.29
N SER A 215 17.68 16.31 -8.69
CA SER A 215 16.65 15.24 -8.54
C SER A 215 16.42 14.87 -7.08
N CYS A 216 17.48 14.70 -6.29
CA CYS A 216 17.35 14.43 -4.84
C CYS A 216 16.56 15.55 -4.14
N ARG A 217 16.90 16.81 -4.39
CA ARG A 217 16.17 17.95 -3.81
C ARG A 217 14.71 18.00 -4.24
N LYS A 218 14.45 17.76 -5.54
CA LYS A 218 13.10 17.81 -6.10
C LYS A 218 12.20 16.70 -5.56
N TYR A 219 12.68 15.46 -5.56
CA TYR A 219 11.86 14.28 -5.30
C TYR A 219 11.99 13.74 -3.88
N LEU A 220 13.18 13.84 -3.26
CA LEU A 220 13.44 13.30 -1.94
C LEU A 220 13.49 14.40 -0.85
N ARG A 221 13.44 15.69 -1.24
CA ARG A 221 13.55 16.85 -0.35
C ARG A 221 14.84 16.88 0.45
N LYS A 222 15.89 16.19 -0.02
CA LYS A 222 17.22 16.09 0.58
C LYS A 222 18.29 16.30 -0.46
N SER A 223 19.44 16.84 -0.07
CA SER A 223 20.64 16.81 -0.91
C SER A 223 21.23 15.39 -0.94
N PRO A 224 22.07 15.04 -1.94
CA PRO A 224 22.79 13.78 -1.96
C PRO A 224 23.62 13.54 -0.70
N THR A 225 24.28 14.57 -0.19
CA THR A 225 25.11 14.49 1.02
C THR A 225 24.25 14.17 2.27
N GLU A 226 23.11 14.80 2.40
CA GLU A 226 22.18 14.50 3.49
C GLU A 226 21.69 13.05 3.42
N LEU A 227 21.30 12.58 2.22
CA LEU A 227 20.87 11.21 1.99
C LEU A 227 21.99 10.19 2.33
N ILE A 228 23.20 10.44 1.90
CA ILE A 228 24.36 9.61 2.20
C ILE A 228 24.65 9.57 3.72
N ASN A 229 24.59 10.74 4.37
CA ASN A 229 24.79 10.82 5.80
C ASN A 229 23.72 10.08 6.60
N ASP A 230 22.47 10.06 6.13
CA ASP A 230 21.42 9.24 6.77
C ASP A 230 21.80 7.76 6.78
N PHE A 231 22.25 7.20 5.65
CA PHE A 231 22.68 5.80 5.57
C PHE A 231 23.89 5.50 6.43
N ARG A 232 24.88 6.41 6.44
CA ARG A 232 26.06 6.31 7.30
C ARG A 232 25.70 6.31 8.78
N LEU A 233 24.81 7.20 9.19
CA LEU A 233 24.35 7.30 10.57
C LEU A 233 23.55 6.07 10.99
N GLU A 234 22.69 5.56 10.11
CA GLU A 234 21.90 4.35 10.39
C GLU A 234 22.81 3.13 10.54
N HIS A 235 23.83 2.98 9.66
CA HIS A 235 24.84 1.93 9.79
C HIS A 235 25.62 2.05 11.10
N ALA A 236 26.08 3.26 11.42
CA ALA A 236 26.82 3.51 12.67
C ALA A 236 25.96 3.24 13.91
N ALA A 237 24.68 3.63 13.91
CA ALA A 237 23.79 3.37 15.03
C ALA A 237 23.60 1.87 15.29
N ARG A 238 23.41 1.07 14.23
CA ARG A 238 23.34 -0.38 14.33
C ARG A 238 24.64 -0.96 14.91
N SER A 239 25.79 -0.55 14.41
CA SER A 239 27.09 -1.01 14.92
C SER A 239 27.32 -0.61 16.38
N ILE A 240 26.94 0.62 16.77
CA ILE A 240 27.05 1.09 18.16
C ILE A 240 26.18 0.26 19.11
N ALA A 241 24.98 -0.13 18.67
CA ALA A 241 24.04 -0.91 19.47
C ALA A 241 24.46 -2.38 19.59
N SER A 242 25.09 -2.96 18.55
CA SER A 242 25.37 -4.40 18.44
C SER A 242 26.81 -4.79 18.76
N THR A 243 27.78 -3.85 18.81
CA THR A 243 29.18 -4.12 19.03
C THR A 243 29.78 -3.32 20.19
N ASN A 244 30.97 -3.71 20.65
CA ASN A 244 31.78 -2.96 21.61
C ASN A 244 32.93 -2.17 20.95
N ASP A 245 32.93 -2.06 19.60
CA ASP A 245 33.98 -1.38 18.86
C ASP A 245 34.10 0.09 19.28
N LYS A 246 35.26 0.67 19.14
CA LYS A 246 35.45 2.08 19.50
C LYS A 246 34.58 2.99 18.56
N ILE A 247 34.01 4.04 19.13
CA ILE A 247 33.18 4.97 18.36
C ILE A 247 33.93 5.58 17.17
N VAL A 248 35.24 5.79 17.31
CA VAL A 248 36.09 6.31 16.23
C VAL A 248 36.19 5.31 15.07
N ASP A 249 36.33 4.01 15.39
CA ASP A 249 36.44 2.96 14.37
C ASP A 249 35.09 2.79 13.63
N ILE A 250 33.95 2.79 14.36
CA ILE A 250 32.60 2.75 13.78
C ILE A 250 32.34 3.98 12.88
N SER A 251 32.77 5.17 13.33
CA SER A 251 32.63 6.40 12.56
C SER A 251 33.40 6.33 11.22
N SER A 252 34.65 5.86 11.27
CA SER A 252 35.48 5.66 10.09
C SER A 252 34.92 4.58 9.17
N ASP A 253 34.47 3.45 9.74
CA ASP A 253 33.86 2.33 9.01
C ASP A 253 32.56 2.74 8.30
N ALA A 254 31.80 3.67 8.87
CA ALA A 254 30.63 4.27 8.26
C ALA A 254 30.95 5.32 7.19
N GLY A 255 32.21 5.64 6.95
CA GLY A 255 32.68 6.57 5.93
C GLY A 255 32.69 8.04 6.36
N PHE A 256 32.74 8.34 7.66
CA PHE A 256 32.95 9.69 8.15
C PHE A 256 34.46 10.01 8.28
N GLU A 257 34.90 11.07 7.62
CA GLU A 257 36.30 11.53 7.67
C GLU A 257 36.61 12.29 8.98
N SER A 258 35.59 12.90 9.60
CA SER A 258 35.75 13.68 10.82
C SER A 258 34.87 13.15 11.94
N LEU A 259 35.50 12.73 13.03
CA LEU A 259 34.82 12.26 14.24
C LEU A 259 33.92 13.36 14.86
N SER A 260 34.39 14.61 14.86
CA SER A 260 33.60 15.74 15.36
C SER A 260 32.35 15.97 14.54
N HIS A 261 32.44 15.87 13.21
CA HIS A 261 31.32 16.00 12.31
C HIS A 261 30.33 14.84 12.51
N PHE A 262 30.82 13.61 12.67
CA PHE A 262 30.01 12.45 13.02
C PHE A 262 29.22 12.66 14.32
N TYR A 263 29.88 13.08 15.40
CA TYR A 263 29.22 13.34 16.68
C TYR A 263 28.11 14.39 16.57
N HIS A 264 28.37 15.46 15.82
CA HIS A 264 27.38 16.50 15.59
C HIS A 264 26.15 15.96 14.85
N LEU A 265 26.34 15.28 13.74
CA LEU A 265 25.25 14.71 12.94
C LEU A 265 24.51 13.62 13.70
N PHE A 266 25.22 12.75 14.41
CA PHE A 266 24.63 11.67 15.20
C PHE A 266 23.74 12.24 16.31
N LYS A 267 24.24 13.23 17.06
CA LYS A 267 23.45 13.90 18.11
C LYS A 267 22.23 14.63 17.51
N LYS A 268 22.38 15.26 16.34
CA LYS A 268 21.28 15.89 15.64
C LYS A 268 20.20 14.87 15.23
N ALA A 269 20.61 13.70 14.71
CA ALA A 269 19.69 12.67 14.23
C ALA A 269 19.00 11.90 15.36
N TYR A 270 19.74 11.52 16.41
CA TYR A 270 19.25 10.63 17.47
C TYR A 270 18.99 11.33 18.82
N GLY A 271 19.25 12.64 18.93
CA GLY A 271 19.02 13.43 20.16
C GLY A 271 20.07 13.24 21.25
N ILE A 272 20.88 12.17 21.21
CA ILE A 272 21.91 11.83 22.19
C ILE A 272 23.24 11.52 21.52
N SER A 273 24.33 11.56 22.30
CA SER A 273 25.67 11.23 21.78
C SER A 273 25.80 9.75 21.45
N PRO A 274 26.75 9.34 20.56
CA PRO A 274 27.02 7.93 20.25
C PRO A 274 27.28 7.07 21.49
N LEU A 275 28.03 7.59 22.47
CA LEU A 275 28.26 6.88 23.74
C LEU A 275 27.00 6.77 24.59
N GLY A 276 26.17 7.83 24.61
CA GLY A 276 24.86 7.80 25.26
C GLY A 276 23.92 6.79 24.62
N PHE A 277 23.93 6.72 23.28
CA PHE A 277 23.15 5.74 22.50
C PHE A 277 23.57 4.29 22.84
N ARG A 278 24.89 4.03 22.94
CA ARG A 278 25.42 2.70 23.36
C ARG A 278 24.95 2.30 24.76
N ARG A 279 24.95 3.23 25.71
CA ARG A 279 24.45 2.95 27.07
C ARG A 279 22.96 2.62 27.05
N ALA A 280 22.17 3.44 26.36
CA ALA A 280 20.74 3.22 26.23
C ALA A 280 20.39 1.90 25.53
N ALA A 281 21.21 1.46 24.55
CA ALA A 281 21.05 0.18 23.86
C ALA A 281 21.34 -1.05 24.73
N LYS A 282 22.16 -0.91 25.79
CA LYS A 282 22.42 -2.00 26.76
C LYS A 282 21.28 -2.19 27.74
N ASP A 283 20.52 -1.11 28.01
CA ASP A 283 19.43 -1.10 28.98
C ASP A 283 18.05 -1.39 28.35
N ARG A 284 17.97 -1.45 27.03
CA ARG A 284 16.74 -1.71 26.25
C ARG A 284 17.03 -2.66 25.09
N PRO A 285 16.03 -3.46 24.65
CA PRO A 285 16.14 -4.21 23.39
C PRO A 285 16.53 -3.27 22.23
N ALA A 286 17.51 -3.70 21.43
CA ALA A 286 18.08 -2.87 20.34
C ALA A 286 17.03 -2.41 19.33
N ASP A 287 15.96 -3.16 19.14
CA ASP A 287 14.84 -2.91 18.26
C ASP A 287 14.06 -1.65 18.66
N GLU A 288 13.79 -1.43 19.94
CA GLU A 288 13.10 -0.22 20.40
C GLU A 288 13.89 1.06 20.15
N LEU A 289 15.21 0.99 20.19
CA LEU A 289 16.08 2.14 19.95
C LEU A 289 16.24 2.43 18.45
N LEU A 290 16.32 1.39 17.63
CA LEU A 290 16.45 1.52 16.17
C LEU A 290 15.13 1.98 15.52
N PHE A 291 13.99 1.46 15.97
CA PHE A 291 12.67 1.85 15.44
C PHE A 291 12.09 3.10 16.12
N GLY A 292 12.46 3.38 17.39
CA GLY A 292 12.08 4.61 18.08
C GLY A 292 12.93 5.84 17.72
N ALA A 293 14.09 5.65 17.13
CA ALA A 293 15.08 6.69 16.81
C ALA A 293 15.30 6.89 15.30
N LEU A 294 14.30 6.59 14.46
CA LEU A 294 14.29 7.15 13.11
C LEU A 294 14.40 8.67 13.22
N PRO A 295 15.24 9.36 12.40
CA PRO A 295 15.39 10.81 12.46
C PRO A 295 14.01 11.47 12.48
N MET A 296 13.82 12.46 13.37
CA MET A 296 12.52 13.14 13.51
C MET A 296 11.99 13.75 12.21
N GLU A 297 12.85 13.93 11.22
CA GLU A 297 12.51 14.42 9.87
C GLU A 297 11.89 13.35 8.97
N SER A 298 11.94 12.05 9.32
CA SER A 298 11.19 10.98 8.66
C SER A 298 9.78 10.79 9.22
N ARG A 299 9.45 11.47 10.31
CA ARG A 299 8.06 11.61 10.76
C ARG A 299 7.38 12.58 9.81
N ILE A 300 6.41 12.11 9.06
CA ILE A 300 5.51 12.90 8.20
C ILE A 300 5.13 14.18 8.95
N PRO A 301 5.31 15.40 8.38
CA PRO A 301 4.93 16.62 9.07
C PRO A 301 3.45 16.53 9.43
N LYS A 302 3.16 16.68 10.73
CA LYS A 302 1.80 16.85 11.22
C LYS A 302 1.19 18.00 10.42
N GLY A 303 0.12 17.69 9.69
CA GLY A 303 -0.60 18.68 8.93
C GLY A 303 -0.93 19.87 9.80
N GLN A 304 -0.52 21.05 9.36
CA GLN A 304 -1.08 22.29 9.87
C GLN A 304 -2.60 22.24 9.58
N ALA A 305 -3.37 22.24 10.63
CA ALA A 305 -4.77 22.57 10.57
C ALA A 305 -4.93 23.96 9.92
N LEU A 306 -5.67 24.04 8.86
CA LEU A 306 -6.48 25.16 8.40
C LEU A 306 -7.71 24.58 7.70
#